data_a9beb6d6b6f00fc175ff2f52257a8dc6
#
_entry.id   a9beb6d6b6f00fc175ff2f52257a8dc6
#
_cell.length_a   1.000
_cell.length_b   1.000
_cell.length_c   1.000
_cell.angle_alpha   90.00
_cell.angle_beta   90.00
_cell.angle_gamma   90.00
#
_symmetry.space_group_name_H-M   'P 1'
#
loop_
_entity.id
_entity.type
_entity.pdbx_description
1 polymer ?
#
loop_
_entity_poly.entity_id
_entity_poly.type
_entity_poly.pdbx_seq_one_letter_code
_entity_poly.pdbx_strand_id
1 'polypeptide(L)'
;MIRPEHYRSYSAVFPILLRDGKDGREVLLHLRQNTGYMDGCWDFAGSGHVDENETARQAVARECREELGICVDPADAEFVHLCHRVA
;
A
#
# COMPACT_ATOMS: atom_id res chain seq x y z
N MET A 1 -25.44 0.44 -7.37
CA MET A 1 -25.56 1.87 -7.02
C MET A 1 -25.35 2.07 -5.54
N ILE A 2 -24.54 3.05 -5.17
CA ILE A 2 -24.33 3.41 -3.76
C ILE A 2 -25.34 4.50 -3.40
N ARG A 3 -26.12 4.24 -2.34
CA ARG A 3 -27.08 5.22 -1.82
C ARG A 3 -26.37 6.14 -0.82
N PRO A 4 -26.85 7.39 -0.65
CA PRO A 4 -26.25 8.32 0.31
C PRO A 4 -26.23 7.79 1.75
N GLU A 5 -27.23 6.99 2.13
CA GLU A 5 -27.32 6.41 3.48
C GLU A 5 -26.39 5.23 3.70
N HIS A 6 -25.75 4.71 2.65
CA HIS A 6 -24.79 3.62 2.80
C HIS A 6 -23.49 4.12 3.39
N TYR A 7 -22.91 3.35 4.26
CA TYR A 7 -21.59 3.63 4.82
C TYR A 7 -20.55 3.64 3.70
N ARG A 8 -19.65 4.61 3.77
CA ARG A 8 -18.55 4.75 2.81
C ARG A 8 -17.23 4.79 3.56
N SER A 9 -16.21 4.23 2.95
CA SER A 9 -14.87 4.24 3.51
C SER A 9 -13.83 4.50 2.43
N TYR A 10 -12.63 4.86 2.86
CA TYR A 10 -11.48 4.94 1.98
C TYR A 10 -10.78 3.59 1.95
N SER A 11 -10.28 3.25 0.77
CA SER A 11 -9.44 2.07 0.61
C SER A 11 -7.99 2.49 0.46
N ALA A 12 -7.10 1.79 1.13
CA ALA A 12 -5.67 2.00 1.01
C ALA A 12 -4.97 0.68 0.74
N VAL A 13 -3.82 0.75 0.09
CA VAL A 13 -2.99 -0.42 -0.19
C VAL A 13 -1.66 -0.30 0.55
N PHE A 14 -1.16 -1.44 1.01
CA PHE A 14 0.12 -1.53 1.70
C PHE A 14 0.94 -2.63 1.02
N PRO A 15 1.73 -2.28 -0.01
CA PRO A 15 2.52 -3.28 -0.71
C PRO A 15 3.54 -3.93 0.22
N ILE A 16 3.65 -5.26 0.14
CA ILE A 16 4.70 -6.00 0.81
C ILE A 16 5.72 -6.36 -0.26
N LEU A 17 6.80 -5.59 -0.34
CA LEU A 17 7.83 -5.76 -1.34
C LEU A 17 8.92 -6.67 -0.79
N LEU A 18 9.08 -7.81 -1.42
CA LEU A 18 10.01 -8.85 -0.97
C LEU A 18 11.15 -9.01 -1.96
N ARG A 19 12.31 -9.37 -1.44
CA ARG A 19 13.45 -9.79 -2.25
C ARG A 19 14.18 -10.93 -1.55
N ASP A 20 14.93 -11.70 -2.30
CA ASP A 20 15.82 -12.72 -1.73
C ASP A 20 17.13 -12.03 -1.36
N GLY A 21 17.46 -12.06 -0.08
CA GLY A 21 18.70 -11.54 0.46
C GLY A 21 19.71 -12.63 0.74
N LYS A 22 20.88 -12.21 1.23
CA LYS A 22 21.97 -13.13 1.54
C LYS A 22 21.60 -14.15 2.61
N ASP A 23 20.86 -13.71 3.63
CA ASP A 23 20.50 -14.53 4.79
C ASP A 23 19.02 -14.92 4.79
N GLY A 24 18.35 -14.82 3.64
CA GLY A 24 16.95 -15.18 3.51
C GLY A 24 16.14 -14.08 2.84
N ARG A 25 14.82 -14.20 2.93
CA ARG A 25 13.90 -13.26 2.32
C ARG A 25 13.84 -11.97 3.14
N GLU A 26 13.86 -10.84 2.43
CA GLU A 26 13.82 -9.50 3.03
C GLU A 26 12.58 -8.76 2.59
N VAL A 27 12.07 -7.88 3.45
CA VAL A 27 10.96 -6.97 3.13
C VAL A 27 11.46 -5.54 3.17
N LEU A 28 10.94 -4.71 2.23
CA LEU A 28 11.28 -3.29 2.20
C LEU A 28 10.39 -2.52 3.17
N LEU A 29 11.00 -1.83 4.12
CA LEU A 29 10.32 -0.93 5.04
C LEU A 29 10.92 0.46 4.94
N HIS A 30 10.15 1.48 5.32
CA HIS A 30 10.68 2.81 5.48
C HIS A 30 10.41 3.33 6.89
N LEU A 31 11.31 4.20 7.36
CA LEU A 31 11.15 4.88 8.64
C LEU A 31 10.40 6.18 8.39
N ARG A 32 9.25 6.35 9.04
CA ARG A 32 8.46 7.58 8.91
C ARG A 32 9.18 8.72 9.62
N GLN A 33 9.39 9.83 8.90
CA GLN A 33 10.05 11.02 9.43
C GLN A 33 9.41 12.28 8.86
N ASN A 34 9.23 13.28 9.71
CA ASN A 34 8.71 14.60 9.30
C ASN A 34 7.35 14.56 8.62
N THR A 35 6.51 13.57 8.95
CA THR A 35 5.18 13.42 8.36
C THR A 35 4.08 13.98 9.25
N GLY A 36 4.36 14.15 10.54
CA GLY A 36 3.35 14.55 11.53
C GLY A 36 2.45 13.41 11.99
N TYR A 37 2.71 12.18 11.51
CA TYR A 37 1.93 11.02 11.90
C TYR A 37 2.84 9.79 12.05
N MET A 38 2.83 9.23 13.27
CA MET A 38 3.58 8.00 13.59
C MET A 38 5.06 8.08 13.21
N ASP A 39 5.66 9.27 13.33
CA ASP A 39 7.08 9.46 13.06
C ASP A 39 7.93 8.60 14.00
N GLY A 40 9.02 8.06 13.47
CA GLY A 40 9.85 7.11 14.19
C GLY A 40 9.40 5.67 14.08
N CYS A 41 8.26 5.42 13.44
CA CYS A 41 7.74 4.06 13.20
C CYS A 41 8.14 3.56 11.82
N TRP A 42 8.34 2.25 11.73
CA TRP A 42 8.60 1.57 10.46
C TRP A 42 7.28 1.18 9.80
N ASP A 43 7.20 1.31 8.48
CA ASP A 43 6.00 1.00 7.71
C ASP A 43 6.39 0.41 6.36
N PHE A 44 5.43 -0.22 5.70
CA PHE A 44 5.65 -0.70 4.33
C PHE A 44 5.82 0.48 3.40
N ALA A 45 6.80 0.38 2.53
CA ALA A 45 7.06 1.42 1.52
C ALA A 45 6.08 1.30 0.36
N GLY A 46 5.74 2.45 -0.24
CA GLY A 46 4.84 2.49 -1.41
C GLY A 46 3.36 2.39 -1.08
N SER A 47 2.97 2.63 0.18
CA SER A 47 1.56 2.60 0.58
C SER A 47 0.83 3.88 0.17
N GLY A 48 -0.47 3.79 -0.02
CA GLY A 48 -1.30 4.93 -0.36
C GLY A 48 -2.76 4.55 -0.59
N HIS A 49 -3.57 5.56 -0.89
CA HIS A 49 -5.00 5.38 -1.13
C HIS A 49 -5.26 4.90 -2.55
N VAL A 50 -6.32 4.10 -2.71
CA VAL A 50 -6.84 3.72 -4.02
C VAL A 50 -7.61 4.91 -4.60
N ASP A 51 -7.30 5.29 -5.83
CA ASP A 51 -7.98 6.38 -6.51
C ASP A 51 -9.29 5.90 -7.15
N GLU A 52 -10.14 6.87 -7.52
CA GLU A 52 -11.38 6.57 -8.23
C GLU A 52 -11.09 5.83 -9.53
N ASN A 53 -11.91 4.80 -9.82
CA ASN A 53 -11.79 3.96 -11.02
C ASN A 53 -10.49 3.15 -11.10
N GLU A 54 -9.85 2.94 -9.97
CA GLU A 54 -8.61 2.19 -9.87
C GLU A 54 -8.84 0.92 -9.06
N THR A 55 -8.30 -0.20 -9.50
CA THR A 55 -8.29 -1.42 -8.70
C THR A 55 -7.19 -1.34 -7.65
N ALA A 56 -7.27 -2.18 -6.61
CA ALA A 56 -6.22 -2.25 -5.59
C ALA A 56 -4.86 -2.61 -6.21
N ARG A 57 -4.84 -3.52 -7.18
CA ARG A 57 -3.59 -3.91 -7.88
C ARG A 57 -3.00 -2.75 -8.68
N GLN A 58 -3.86 -1.98 -9.35
CA GLN A 58 -3.41 -0.78 -10.07
C GLN A 58 -2.87 0.26 -9.11
N ALA A 59 -3.51 0.42 -7.94
CA ALA A 59 -3.04 1.34 -6.91
C ALA A 59 -1.65 0.95 -6.40
N VAL A 60 -1.41 -0.34 -6.16
CA VAL A 60 -0.09 -0.84 -5.76
C VAL A 60 0.97 -0.46 -6.80
N ALA A 61 0.70 -0.71 -8.08
CA ALA A 61 1.64 -0.40 -9.15
C ALA A 61 1.92 1.10 -9.25
N ARG A 62 0.86 1.91 -9.16
CA ARG A 62 0.99 3.37 -9.21
C ARG A 62 1.79 3.92 -8.04
N GLU A 63 1.44 3.50 -6.82
CA GLU A 63 2.12 3.98 -5.61
C GLU A 63 3.58 3.57 -5.57
N CYS A 64 3.91 2.34 -5.97
CA CYS A 64 5.29 1.89 -6.04
C CYS A 64 6.10 2.74 -7.02
N ARG A 65 5.52 3.09 -8.16
CA ARG A 65 6.20 3.95 -9.13
C ARG A 65 6.39 5.37 -8.60
N GLU A 66 5.35 5.96 -8.01
CA GLU A 66 5.39 7.33 -7.51
C GLU A 66 6.30 7.49 -6.30
N GLU A 67 6.20 6.56 -5.36
CA GLU A 67 6.93 6.66 -4.09
C GLU A 67 8.35 6.12 -4.17
N LEU A 68 8.58 5.08 -4.96
CA LEU A 68 9.83 4.32 -4.94
C LEU A 68 10.53 4.26 -6.30
N GLY A 69 9.87 4.67 -7.38
CA GLY A 69 10.42 4.51 -8.71
C GLY A 69 10.52 3.07 -9.19
N ILE A 70 9.76 2.18 -8.58
CA ILE A 70 9.77 0.75 -8.91
C ILE A 70 8.61 0.44 -9.84
N CYS A 71 8.89 -0.29 -10.94
CA CYS A 71 7.87 -0.76 -11.86
C CYS A 71 7.36 -2.11 -11.42
N VAL A 72 6.07 -2.17 -11.08
CA VAL A 72 5.39 -3.41 -10.68
C VAL A 72 4.26 -3.67 -11.68
N ASP A 73 4.18 -4.90 -12.20
CA ASP A 73 3.02 -5.30 -13.00
C ASP A 73 1.85 -5.54 -12.04
N PRO A 74 0.70 -4.87 -12.24
CA PRO A 74 -0.47 -5.10 -11.38
C PRO A 74 -0.87 -6.57 -11.28
N ALA A 75 -0.66 -7.35 -12.34
CA ALA A 75 -0.99 -8.77 -12.35
C ALA A 75 -0.12 -9.59 -11.39
N ASP A 76 1.05 -9.10 -11.04
CA ASP A 76 1.97 -9.80 -10.13
C ASP A 76 1.66 -9.52 -8.66
N ALA A 77 0.77 -8.57 -8.37
CA ALA A 77 0.38 -8.28 -7.00
C ALA A 77 -0.55 -9.38 -6.49
N GLU A 78 -0.13 -10.05 -5.43
CA GLU A 78 -0.90 -11.11 -4.79
C GLU A 78 -1.62 -10.55 -3.56
N PHE A 79 -2.91 -10.87 -3.41
CA PHE A 79 -3.67 -10.47 -2.22
C PHE A 79 -3.23 -11.32 -1.02
N VAL A 80 -2.88 -10.65 0.06
CA VAL A 80 -2.38 -11.31 1.27
C VAL A 80 -3.30 -11.08 2.46
N HIS A 81 -3.80 -9.85 2.65
CA HIS A 81 -4.55 -9.52 3.85
C HIS A 81 -5.47 -8.32 3.63
N LEU A 82 -6.62 -8.36 4.26
CA LEU A 82 -7.56 -7.24 4.32
C LEU A 82 -7.79 -6.88 5.79
N CYS A 83 -7.69 -5.60 6.10
CA CYS A 83 -7.99 -5.10 7.43
C CYS A 83 -9.06 -4.01 7.32
N HIS A 84 -10.16 -4.16 8.07
CA HIS A 84 -11.17 -3.11 8.20
C HIS A 84 -10.98 -2.42 9.54
N ARG A 85 -10.74 -1.14 9.51
CA ARG A 85 -10.45 -0.34 10.71
C ARG A 85 -11.51 0.73 10.89
N VAL A 86 -11.89 0.92 12.13
CA VAL A 86 -12.78 2.01 12.55
C VAL A 86 -11.94 2.98 13.38
N ALA A 87 -11.91 4.23 12.95
CA ALA A 87 -11.13 5.26 13.61
C ALA A 87 -11.84 5.76 14.89
#